data_c2919df0f705c793c44d041c0fd8ba94
#
_entry.id   c2919df0f705c793c44d041c0fd8ba94
#
_cell.length_a   1.000
_cell.length_b   1.000
_cell.length_c   1.000
_cell.angle_alpha   90.00
_cell.angle_beta   90.00
_cell.angle_gamma   90.00
#
_symmetry.space_group_name_H-M   'P 1'
#
loop_
_entity.id
_entity.type
_entity.pdbx_description
1 polymer ?
#
loop_
_entity_poly.entity_id
_entity_poly.type
_entity_poly.pdbx_seq_one_letter_code
_entity_poly.pdbx_strand_id
1 'polypeptide(L)'
;MHNHKRKYHAISNGSGVIVANKDIRNGQANGVGNIGTSTVYFNTAFVKATSAQYADLAEMYQGDESYMPGTVVEFGGTQEITITTTESSPRIAGIVSTNPSYLMNSGLTALNSVPVALTGRVPCQVLGPVCKGDRLVSSMIPGVAQAFDASTYQPGCIIGKSLEDWTNATVKSIEVAVGRV
;
A
#
# COMPACT_ATOMS: atom_id res chain seq x y z
N MET A 1 41.68 3.35 -28.36
CA MET A 1 40.70 3.62 -27.29
C MET A 1 39.75 4.73 -27.76
N HIS A 2 38.57 4.38 -28.27
CA HIS A 2 37.56 5.35 -28.69
C HIS A 2 36.70 5.71 -27.50
N ASN A 3 36.86 6.92 -27.02
CA ASN A 3 36.12 7.48 -25.90
C ASN A 3 34.72 7.91 -26.42
N HIS A 4 33.72 7.04 -26.30
CA HIS A 4 32.33 7.37 -26.63
C HIS A 4 31.81 8.27 -25.55
N LYS A 5 32.01 9.59 -25.67
CA LYS A 5 31.25 10.59 -24.90
C LYS A 5 29.78 10.42 -25.25
N ARG A 6 28.97 9.88 -24.31
CA ARG A 6 27.51 9.87 -24.42
C ARG A 6 27.05 11.33 -24.49
N LYS A 7 26.57 11.76 -25.67
CA LYS A 7 25.91 13.06 -25.81
C LYS A 7 24.55 13.00 -25.13
N TYR A 8 24.42 13.64 -24.00
CA TYR A 8 23.12 13.92 -23.42
C TYR A 8 22.47 15.00 -24.29
N HIS A 9 21.44 14.66 -25.05
CA HIS A 9 20.62 15.63 -25.75
C HIS A 9 19.58 16.17 -24.77
N ALA A 10 19.81 17.33 -24.18
CA ALA A 10 18.74 18.10 -23.56
C ALA A 10 17.88 18.64 -24.70
N ILE A 11 16.66 18.14 -24.84
CA ILE A 11 15.69 18.63 -25.83
C ILE A 11 14.94 19.78 -25.17
N SER A 12 15.42 21.02 -25.32
CA SER A 12 14.72 22.23 -24.95
C SER A 12 14.47 23.06 -26.22
N ASN A 13 13.24 23.56 -26.40
CA ASN A 13 12.86 24.48 -27.47
C ASN A 13 13.18 25.95 -27.16
N GLY A 14 13.99 26.23 -26.14
CA GLY A 14 14.34 27.60 -25.68
C GLY A 14 13.28 28.26 -24.80
N SER A 15 12.07 27.71 -24.69
CA SER A 15 11.01 28.20 -23.78
C SER A 15 10.86 27.38 -22.49
N GLY A 16 11.80 26.48 -22.24
CA GLY A 16 11.76 25.57 -21.06
C GLY A 16 10.80 24.38 -21.22
N VAL A 17 10.28 24.14 -22.41
CA VAL A 17 9.34 23.04 -22.71
C VAL A 17 10.08 21.90 -23.41
N ILE A 18 9.91 20.66 -22.96
CA ILE A 18 10.33 19.44 -23.65
C ILE A 18 9.14 18.92 -24.43
N VAL A 19 9.25 18.87 -25.76
CA VAL A 19 8.20 18.32 -26.65
C VAL A 19 8.66 16.96 -27.16
N ALA A 20 7.85 15.91 -26.89
CA ALA A 20 8.05 14.58 -27.44
C ALA A 20 6.84 14.18 -28.29
N ASN A 21 7.06 13.89 -29.57
CA ASN A 21 6.00 13.47 -30.50
C ASN A 21 5.77 11.94 -30.50
N LYS A 22 6.53 11.21 -29.67
CA LYS A 22 6.49 9.75 -29.49
C LYS A 22 6.77 9.40 -28.03
N ASP A 23 6.89 8.11 -27.74
CA ASP A 23 7.16 7.60 -26.41
C ASP A 23 8.40 8.21 -25.79
N ILE A 24 8.31 8.57 -24.51
CA ILE A 24 9.47 8.82 -23.64
C ILE A 24 9.72 7.51 -22.90
N ARG A 25 10.86 6.86 -23.15
CA ARG A 25 11.22 5.58 -22.56
C ARG A 25 12.37 5.72 -21.58
N ASN A 26 12.28 4.96 -20.49
CA ASN A 26 13.45 4.73 -19.65
C ASN A 26 14.49 3.92 -20.44
N GLY A 27 15.72 4.44 -20.53
CA GLY A 27 16.83 3.75 -21.22
C GLY A 27 17.56 2.72 -20.33
N GLN A 28 17.02 2.39 -19.17
CA GLN A 28 17.58 1.43 -18.21
C GLN A 28 16.62 0.24 -18.03
N ALA A 29 16.87 -0.59 -17.02
CA ALA A 29 15.98 -1.67 -16.64
C ALA A 29 14.64 -1.15 -16.08
N ASN A 30 13.61 -1.99 -16.08
CA ASN A 30 12.32 -1.66 -15.45
C ASN A 30 12.50 -1.31 -13.98
N GLY A 31 11.75 -0.32 -13.51
CA GLY A 31 11.80 0.16 -12.13
C GLY A 31 13.01 1.03 -11.79
N VAL A 32 13.79 1.47 -12.79
CA VAL A 32 14.94 2.36 -12.61
C VAL A 32 14.64 3.74 -13.20
N GLY A 33 14.94 4.80 -12.43
CA GLY A 33 14.72 6.18 -12.83
C GLY A 33 13.32 6.70 -12.47
N ASN A 34 13.26 7.99 -12.19
CA ASN A 34 12.07 8.69 -11.75
C ASN A 34 11.78 9.91 -12.63
N ILE A 35 10.54 10.38 -12.61
CA ILE A 35 10.15 11.71 -13.10
C ILE A 35 10.13 12.64 -11.89
N GLY A 36 11.17 13.48 -11.73
CA GLY A 36 11.40 14.27 -10.54
C GLY A 36 12.18 13.52 -9.44
N THR A 37 12.28 14.14 -8.28
CA THR A 37 12.92 13.60 -7.07
C THR A 37 12.02 13.86 -5.87
N SER A 38 12.34 13.30 -4.68
CA SER A 38 11.60 13.56 -3.44
C SER A 38 11.63 15.03 -2.98
N THR A 39 12.58 15.82 -3.47
CA THR A 39 12.74 17.24 -3.12
C THR A 39 12.47 18.20 -4.28
N VAL A 40 12.48 17.69 -5.53
CA VAL A 40 12.22 18.48 -6.75
C VAL A 40 11.26 17.65 -7.63
N TYR A 41 9.99 17.93 -7.54
CA TYR A 41 8.92 17.19 -8.22
C TYR A 41 8.05 18.11 -9.09
N PHE A 42 7.33 17.52 -10.03
CA PHE A 42 6.39 18.25 -10.87
C PHE A 42 5.11 18.56 -10.10
N ASN A 43 4.56 19.77 -10.27
CA ASN A 43 3.33 20.17 -9.61
C ASN A 43 2.12 19.34 -10.06
N THR A 44 1.99 19.09 -11.37
CA THR A 44 0.83 18.37 -11.93
C THR A 44 1.25 17.57 -13.16
N ALA A 45 0.69 16.36 -13.30
CA ALA A 45 0.78 15.56 -14.52
C ALA A 45 -0.61 15.44 -15.17
N PHE A 46 -0.78 15.93 -16.40
CA PHE A 46 -1.99 15.75 -17.21
C PHE A 46 -1.82 14.53 -18.11
N VAL A 47 -2.36 13.39 -17.70
CA VAL A 47 -2.28 12.10 -18.42
C VAL A 47 -3.66 11.49 -18.58
N LYS A 48 -3.91 10.83 -19.73
CA LYS A 48 -5.21 10.21 -20.01
C LYS A 48 -5.42 8.93 -19.17
N ALA A 49 -4.38 8.17 -18.96
CA ALA A 49 -4.41 6.91 -18.21
C ALA A 49 -3.05 6.61 -17.60
N THR A 50 -3.07 5.91 -16.47
CA THR A 50 -1.88 5.36 -15.83
C THR A 50 -2.06 3.85 -15.66
N SER A 51 -0.96 3.11 -15.74
CA SER A 51 -0.90 1.69 -15.40
C SER A 51 0.06 1.53 -14.24
N ALA A 52 -0.39 0.89 -13.17
CA ALA A 52 0.41 0.61 -11.99
C ALA A 52 0.76 -0.88 -11.93
N GLN A 53 1.97 -1.21 -11.50
CA GLN A 53 2.42 -2.58 -11.34
C GLN A 53 1.87 -3.22 -10.07
N TYR A 54 1.70 -2.42 -9.02
CA TYR A 54 1.17 -2.85 -7.73
C TYR A 54 -0.32 -2.48 -7.61
N ALA A 55 -1.03 -3.07 -6.66
CA ALA A 55 -2.50 -3.12 -6.70
C ALA A 55 -3.20 -2.40 -5.54
N ASP A 56 -2.46 -1.69 -4.67
CA ASP A 56 -3.05 -0.96 -3.54
C ASP A 56 -2.75 0.53 -3.55
N LEU A 57 -3.67 1.27 -2.95
CA LEU A 57 -3.53 2.67 -2.59
C LEU A 57 -3.33 2.74 -1.09
N ALA A 58 -2.22 3.34 -0.67
CA ALA A 58 -1.86 3.47 0.73
C ALA A 58 -1.60 4.93 1.12
N GLU A 59 -1.64 5.18 2.41
CA GLU A 59 -1.24 6.44 3.03
C GLU A 59 -0.22 6.18 4.14
N MET A 60 0.74 7.10 4.29
CA MET A 60 1.68 7.04 5.41
C MET A 60 1.00 7.49 6.70
N TYR A 61 1.08 6.66 7.72
CA TYR A 61 0.65 6.95 9.09
C TYR A 61 1.79 6.71 10.07
N GLN A 62 1.83 7.50 11.14
CA GLN A 62 2.76 7.29 12.24
C GLN A 62 2.20 6.23 13.20
N GLY A 63 2.91 5.12 13.32
CA GLY A 63 2.63 4.10 14.33
C GLY A 63 3.27 4.42 15.69
N ASP A 64 2.67 3.93 16.76
CA ASP A 64 3.28 3.95 18.09
C ASP A 64 4.48 2.99 18.18
N GLU A 65 4.51 1.97 17.31
CA GLU A 65 5.64 1.07 17.09
C GLU A 65 5.89 0.84 15.58
N SER A 66 6.96 0.14 15.25
CA SER A 66 7.24 -0.29 13.88
C SER A 66 6.45 -1.57 13.57
N TYR A 67 5.59 -1.52 12.55
CA TYR A 67 4.75 -2.64 12.13
C TYR A 67 5.25 -3.26 10.83
N MET A 68 5.29 -4.60 10.81
CA MET A 68 5.69 -5.35 9.62
C MET A 68 4.57 -5.34 8.55
N PRO A 69 4.91 -5.41 7.26
CA PRO A 69 3.92 -5.58 6.20
C PRO A 69 2.99 -6.78 6.46
N GLY A 70 1.71 -6.59 6.16
CA GLY A 70 0.66 -7.59 6.43
C GLY A 70 0.00 -7.48 7.80
N THR A 71 0.49 -6.61 8.67
CA THR A 71 -0.11 -6.34 9.99
C THR A 71 -1.39 -5.54 9.85
N VAL A 72 -2.45 -5.96 10.52
CA VAL A 72 -3.71 -5.18 10.65
C VAL A 72 -3.54 -4.13 11.73
N VAL A 73 -3.84 -2.87 11.38
CA VAL A 73 -3.73 -1.72 12.28
C VAL A 73 -5.04 -0.98 12.42
N GLU A 74 -5.21 -0.29 13.53
CA GLU A 74 -6.39 0.53 13.84
C GLU A 74 -5.99 1.95 14.24
N PHE A 75 -6.90 2.91 14.10
CA PHE A 75 -6.72 4.26 14.62
C PHE A 75 -6.76 4.26 16.13
N GLY A 76 -5.71 4.79 16.77
CA GLY A 76 -5.57 4.82 18.22
C GLY A 76 -4.14 4.64 18.69
N GLY A 77 -3.98 4.24 19.95
CA GLY A 77 -2.67 4.16 20.60
C GLY A 77 -2.13 5.52 21.02
N THR A 78 -0.81 5.67 21.03
CA THR A 78 -0.12 6.91 21.42
C THR A 78 0.21 7.81 20.24
N GLN A 79 0.08 7.28 19.01
CA GLN A 79 0.26 7.98 17.74
C GLN A 79 -1.02 7.86 16.91
N GLU A 80 -0.93 7.99 15.57
CA GLU A 80 -2.10 7.94 14.69
C GLU A 80 -2.70 6.53 14.60
N ILE A 81 -1.83 5.50 14.57
CA ILE A 81 -2.24 4.09 14.45
C ILE A 81 -1.53 3.20 15.46
N THR A 82 -2.19 2.12 15.83
CA THR A 82 -1.68 1.05 16.68
C THR A 82 -2.06 -0.32 16.11
N ILE A 83 -1.42 -1.38 16.59
CA ILE A 83 -1.75 -2.76 16.22
C ILE A 83 -3.12 -3.14 16.78
N THR A 84 -3.95 -3.85 15.99
CA THR A 84 -5.20 -4.40 16.51
C THR A 84 -4.95 -5.48 17.54
N THR A 85 -5.72 -5.48 18.64
CA THR A 85 -5.62 -6.48 19.73
C THR A 85 -6.98 -7.03 20.16
N THR A 86 -8.06 -6.58 19.54
CA THR A 86 -9.43 -6.97 19.86
C THR A 86 -10.13 -7.53 18.63
N GLU A 87 -10.98 -8.53 18.86
CA GLU A 87 -11.83 -9.09 17.81
C GLU A 87 -12.82 -8.04 17.30
N SER A 88 -12.99 -7.99 15.98
CA SER A 88 -13.96 -7.11 15.30
C SER A 88 -13.84 -5.63 15.72
N SER A 89 -12.62 -5.12 15.87
CA SER A 89 -12.42 -3.69 16.20
C SER A 89 -13.13 -2.78 15.20
N PRO A 90 -13.93 -1.80 15.65
CA PRO A 90 -14.59 -0.84 14.76
C PRO A 90 -13.65 0.28 14.27
N ARG A 91 -12.41 0.31 14.72
CA ARG A 91 -11.44 1.38 14.44
C ARG A 91 -10.44 1.02 13.36
N ILE A 92 -10.69 0.03 12.53
CA ILE A 92 -9.76 -0.45 11.50
C ILE A 92 -9.25 0.72 10.65
N ALA A 93 -7.93 0.90 10.60
CA ALA A 93 -7.26 1.80 9.68
C ALA A 93 -6.94 1.10 8.35
N GLY A 94 -6.47 -0.13 8.39
CA GLY A 94 -6.13 -0.93 7.21
C GLY A 94 -5.09 -2.00 7.50
N ILE A 95 -4.33 -2.36 6.47
CA ILE A 95 -3.25 -3.34 6.51
C ILE A 95 -1.94 -2.65 6.11
N VAL A 96 -0.86 -2.88 6.84
CA VAL A 96 0.46 -2.35 6.47
C VAL A 96 0.88 -2.91 5.11
N SER A 97 1.07 -2.02 4.13
CA SER A 97 1.42 -2.38 2.75
C SER A 97 2.89 -2.74 2.61
N THR A 98 3.19 -3.60 1.65
CA THR A 98 4.57 -3.95 1.28
C THR A 98 5.17 -2.94 0.31
N ASN A 99 4.40 -2.57 -0.72
CA ASN A 99 4.87 -1.70 -1.80
C ASN A 99 3.65 -1.15 -2.57
N PRO A 100 3.08 -0.03 -2.10
CA PRO A 100 1.86 0.52 -2.69
C PRO A 100 2.09 1.03 -4.10
N SER A 101 1.07 0.92 -4.96
CA SER A 101 1.10 1.50 -6.31
C SER A 101 0.90 3.02 -6.28
N TYR A 102 0.21 3.52 -5.28
CA TYR A 102 0.06 4.94 -5.01
C TYR A 102 0.17 5.19 -3.50
N LEU A 103 1.07 6.10 -3.13
CA LEU A 103 1.35 6.44 -1.73
C LEU A 103 0.99 7.89 -1.45
N MET A 104 -0.02 8.10 -0.63
CA MET A 104 -0.38 9.41 -0.09
C MET A 104 0.47 9.74 1.14
N ASN A 105 0.54 11.03 1.48
CA ASN A 105 1.28 11.54 2.63
C ASN A 105 2.75 11.05 2.68
N SER A 106 3.37 10.86 1.51
CA SER A 106 4.74 10.31 1.38
C SER A 106 5.83 11.21 1.99
N GLY A 107 5.50 12.45 2.35
CA GLY A 107 6.39 13.37 3.08
C GLY A 107 6.46 13.11 4.59
N LEU A 108 5.62 12.23 5.15
CA LEU A 108 5.68 11.85 6.56
C LEU A 108 6.92 11.00 6.83
N THR A 109 7.90 11.56 7.54
CA THR A 109 9.19 10.91 7.85
C THR A 109 9.38 10.69 9.35
N ALA A 110 8.29 10.72 10.13
CA ALA A 110 8.33 10.46 11.57
C ALA A 110 8.79 9.02 11.85
N LEU A 111 9.36 8.80 13.04
CA LEU A 111 9.76 7.46 13.49
C LEU A 111 8.54 6.53 13.48
N ASN A 112 8.75 5.29 13.06
CA ASN A 112 7.70 4.25 12.96
C ASN A 112 6.58 4.56 11.94
N SER A 113 6.78 5.48 10.99
CA SER A 113 5.82 5.70 9.91
C SER A 113 5.80 4.52 8.95
N VAL A 114 4.60 4.03 8.64
CA VAL A 114 4.38 2.89 7.75
C VAL A 114 3.28 3.20 6.72
N PRO A 115 3.36 2.66 5.49
CA PRO A 115 2.28 2.77 4.52
C PRO A 115 1.14 1.82 4.90
N VAL A 116 -0.07 2.34 5.06
CA VAL A 116 -1.28 1.56 5.35
C VAL A 116 -2.16 1.53 4.11
N ALA A 117 -2.44 0.34 3.60
CA ALA A 117 -3.35 0.13 2.47
C ALA A 117 -4.79 0.43 2.90
N LEU A 118 -5.41 1.39 2.22
CA LEU A 118 -6.80 1.80 2.42
C LEU A 118 -7.75 1.07 1.46
N THR A 119 -7.26 0.70 0.28
CA THR A 119 -7.99 -0.07 -0.72
C THR A 119 -7.03 -0.77 -1.68
N GLY A 120 -7.47 -1.89 -2.23
CA GLY A 120 -6.71 -2.66 -3.21
C GLY A 120 -6.34 -4.04 -2.70
N ARG A 121 -5.26 -4.61 -3.24
CA ARG A 121 -4.81 -5.96 -2.92
C ARG A 121 -3.49 -5.91 -2.17
N VAL A 122 -3.44 -6.54 -1.01
CA VAL A 122 -2.23 -6.63 -0.17
C VAL A 122 -2.14 -7.98 0.53
N PRO A 123 -0.93 -8.47 0.84
CA PRO A 123 -0.74 -9.56 1.79
C PRO A 123 -1.22 -9.15 3.18
N CYS A 124 -1.89 -10.07 3.88
CA CYS A 124 -2.37 -9.89 5.26
C CYS A 124 -2.08 -11.14 6.09
N GLN A 125 -1.71 -10.98 7.35
CA GLN A 125 -1.64 -12.07 8.32
C GLN A 125 -3.07 -12.48 8.70
N VAL A 126 -3.46 -13.72 8.40
CA VAL A 126 -4.83 -14.21 8.63
C VAL A 126 -4.80 -15.52 9.40
N LEU A 127 -5.57 -15.57 10.47
CA LEU A 127 -5.89 -16.80 11.21
C LEU A 127 -6.99 -17.57 10.46
N GLY A 128 -6.68 -18.79 10.03
CA GLY A 128 -7.69 -19.66 9.40
C GLY A 128 -8.56 -20.42 10.42
N PRO A 129 -9.59 -21.16 9.95
CA PRO A 129 -9.91 -21.34 8.53
C PRO A 129 -10.61 -20.12 7.91
N VAL A 130 -10.31 -19.83 6.65
CA VAL A 130 -11.01 -18.86 5.83
C VAL A 130 -11.20 -19.40 4.41
N CYS A 131 -12.27 -19.01 3.76
CA CYS A 131 -12.54 -19.31 2.36
C CYS A 131 -12.38 -18.04 1.51
N LYS A 132 -12.07 -18.22 0.25
CA LYS A 132 -12.06 -17.16 -0.74
C LYS A 132 -13.41 -16.44 -0.80
N GLY A 133 -13.39 -15.13 -0.64
CA GLY A 133 -14.60 -14.28 -0.60
C GLY A 133 -15.12 -14.00 0.81
N ASP A 134 -14.62 -14.69 1.84
CA ASP A 134 -14.99 -14.40 3.23
C ASP A 134 -14.60 -12.97 3.60
N ARG A 135 -15.48 -12.30 4.34
CA ARG A 135 -15.15 -11.04 5.00
C ARG A 135 -14.16 -11.29 6.13
N LEU A 136 -13.25 -10.36 6.32
CA LEU A 136 -12.22 -10.42 7.35
C LEU A 136 -12.39 -9.28 8.35
N VAL A 137 -12.16 -9.62 9.61
CA VAL A 137 -12.13 -8.70 10.76
C VAL A 137 -10.83 -8.91 11.55
N SER A 138 -10.50 -8.00 12.46
CA SER A 138 -9.39 -8.24 13.40
C SER A 138 -9.71 -9.41 14.33
N SER A 139 -8.67 -10.16 14.70
CA SER A 139 -8.75 -11.24 15.69
C SER A 139 -8.23 -10.78 17.06
N MET A 140 -8.27 -11.67 18.04
CA MET A 140 -7.62 -11.48 19.34
C MET A 140 -6.09 -11.60 19.27
N ILE A 141 -5.54 -12.13 18.16
CA ILE A 141 -4.08 -12.18 17.95
C ILE A 141 -3.65 -10.81 17.41
N PRO A 142 -2.68 -10.14 18.03
CA PRO A 142 -2.27 -8.80 17.62
C PRO A 142 -1.90 -8.72 16.13
N GLY A 143 -2.51 -7.77 15.41
CA GLY A 143 -2.22 -7.50 14.00
C GLY A 143 -2.68 -8.56 13.00
N VAL A 144 -3.47 -9.55 13.44
CA VAL A 144 -3.91 -10.68 12.62
C VAL A 144 -5.41 -10.55 12.34
N ALA A 145 -5.81 -10.76 11.09
CA ALA A 145 -7.21 -10.88 10.69
C ALA A 145 -7.74 -12.31 10.87
N GLN A 146 -9.06 -12.46 10.88
CA GLN A 146 -9.78 -13.74 10.86
C GLN A 146 -11.06 -13.62 10.05
N ALA A 147 -11.72 -14.76 9.79
CA ALA A 147 -13.05 -14.77 9.18
C ALA A 147 -14.07 -14.04 10.06
N PHE A 148 -14.94 -13.28 9.41
CA PHE A 148 -16.01 -12.54 10.06
C PHE A 148 -17.07 -13.47 10.64
N ASP A 149 -17.45 -13.25 11.91
CA ASP A 149 -18.64 -13.82 12.55
C ASP A 149 -19.69 -12.73 12.71
N ALA A 150 -20.91 -13.01 12.23
CA ALA A 150 -22.03 -12.06 12.31
C ALA A 150 -22.42 -11.70 13.75
N SER A 151 -22.13 -12.54 14.73
CA SER A 151 -22.41 -12.32 16.14
C SER A 151 -21.53 -11.22 16.76
N THR A 152 -20.35 -10.94 16.16
CA THR A 152 -19.38 -9.92 16.63
C THR A 152 -19.40 -8.66 15.78
N TYR A 153 -20.37 -8.51 14.88
CA TYR A 153 -20.42 -7.38 13.95
C TYR A 153 -20.53 -6.03 14.65
N GLN A 154 -19.63 -5.13 14.26
CA GLN A 154 -19.71 -3.71 14.58
C GLN A 154 -19.49 -2.89 13.30
N PRO A 155 -20.19 -1.75 13.11
CA PRO A 155 -19.89 -0.86 12.00
C PRO A 155 -18.41 -0.45 11.99
N GLY A 156 -17.75 -0.60 10.84
CA GLY A 156 -16.32 -0.28 10.69
C GLY A 156 -15.36 -1.43 11.00
N CYS A 157 -15.82 -2.61 11.41
CA CYS A 157 -14.93 -3.73 11.75
C CYS A 157 -14.41 -4.51 10.54
N ILE A 158 -15.02 -4.38 9.38
CA ILE A 158 -14.61 -5.16 8.18
C ILE A 158 -13.35 -4.56 7.57
N ILE A 159 -12.31 -5.37 7.46
CA ILE A 159 -11.04 -5.02 6.85
C ILE A 159 -11.14 -5.13 5.32
N GLY A 160 -11.73 -6.23 4.84
CA GLY A 160 -11.80 -6.58 3.42
C GLY A 160 -12.29 -8.00 3.21
N LYS A 161 -11.85 -8.61 2.10
CA LYS A 161 -12.22 -9.99 1.72
C LYS A 161 -10.98 -10.82 1.38
N SER A 162 -11.00 -12.09 1.81
CA SER A 162 -9.98 -13.05 1.41
C SER A 162 -10.01 -13.31 -0.10
N LEU A 163 -8.84 -13.37 -0.72
CA LEU A 163 -8.67 -13.78 -2.12
C LEU A 163 -8.16 -15.23 -2.24
N GLU A 164 -7.87 -15.87 -1.12
CA GLU A 164 -7.36 -17.24 -1.04
C GLU A 164 -8.16 -18.08 -0.04
N ASP A 165 -8.05 -19.40 -0.19
CA ASP A 165 -8.49 -20.38 0.80
C ASP A 165 -7.35 -20.72 1.75
N TRP A 166 -7.63 -20.78 3.06
CA TRP A 166 -6.71 -21.26 4.07
C TRP A 166 -7.44 -22.09 5.11
N THR A 167 -7.26 -23.41 5.08
CA THR A 167 -8.06 -24.37 5.85
C THR A 167 -7.51 -24.72 7.23
N ASN A 168 -6.23 -24.38 7.49
CA ASN A 168 -5.61 -24.69 8.78
C ASN A 168 -5.91 -23.60 9.81
N ALA A 169 -6.13 -23.99 11.07
CA ALA A 169 -6.32 -23.07 12.19
C ALA A 169 -4.99 -22.47 12.69
N THR A 170 -4.22 -21.88 11.77
CA THR A 170 -2.93 -21.21 12.04
C THR A 170 -2.86 -19.91 11.28
N VAL A 171 -1.96 -19.02 11.67
CA VAL A 171 -1.71 -17.77 10.96
C VAL A 171 -0.90 -18.02 9.70
N LYS A 172 -1.34 -17.43 8.60
CA LYS A 172 -0.65 -17.41 7.30
C LYS A 172 -0.81 -16.03 6.64
N SER A 173 0.19 -15.59 5.92
CA SER A 173 0.06 -14.44 5.02
C SER A 173 -0.68 -14.88 3.75
N ILE A 174 -1.84 -14.28 3.47
CA ILE A 174 -2.64 -14.51 2.28
C ILE A 174 -3.00 -13.19 1.61
N GLU A 175 -3.35 -13.23 0.33
CA GLU A 175 -3.82 -12.05 -0.41
C GLU A 175 -5.23 -11.64 0.01
N VAL A 176 -5.41 -10.35 0.31
CA VAL A 176 -6.67 -9.75 0.75
C VAL A 176 -7.02 -8.54 -0.12
N ALA A 177 -8.29 -8.41 -0.47
CA ALA A 177 -8.84 -7.19 -1.07
C ALA A 177 -9.35 -6.26 0.04
N VAL A 178 -8.59 -5.21 0.35
CA VAL A 178 -8.92 -4.21 1.38
C VAL A 178 -9.96 -3.22 0.87
N GLY A 179 -10.83 -2.72 1.77
CA GLY A 179 -11.79 -1.66 1.46
C GLY A 179 -12.97 -2.07 0.58
N ARG A 180 -13.14 -3.36 0.28
CA ARG A 180 -14.27 -3.90 -0.47
C ARG A 180 -15.19 -4.67 0.48
N VAL A 181 -16.05 -3.96 1.15
CA VAL A 181 -16.98 -4.47 2.17
C VAL A 181 -18.39 -4.69 1.60
#